data_daca184c8a62f50c3ee5124c1e5f5364
#
_entry.id   daca184c8a62f50c3ee5124c1e5f5364
#
_cell.length_a   1.000
_cell.length_b   1.000
_cell.length_c   1.000
_cell.angle_alpha   90.00
_cell.angle_beta   90.00
_cell.angle_gamma   90.00
#
_symmetry.space_group_name_H-M   'P 1'
#
loop_
_entity.id
_entity.type
_entity.pdbx_description
1 polymer ?
#
loop_
_entity_poly.entity_id
_entity_poly.type
_entity_poly.pdbx_seq_one_letter_code
_entity_poly.pdbx_strand_id
1 'polypeptide(L)'
;MSTVIQPHFANAAYVLTAPRTTHDHDVPVVFDSPHSGTWYPADFGHIVDPLVLRRAEDTHVDVLFAAAPDLGATLIAANFPRSYIDANRSLLDIDAALLDATWPGPINVSRKTEKGIGLVWRLLDSGEAIYARKLSVAEVQARIAKCYAPYHKAVRDAINGAHKHYGAVWHVNCHSMPATSSVISEEGPGVARADFVLGDREGTSCSPAFTTFVSVVLKEMGYNVKINDPYKGVELVRAYSDPETNKHSLQIEINRRLYMNEDTREPNDNFGKLQQDITRLIEEIAAYAHDNMPGHRHHHDCGHDHSHHDHGGHGHSHGNAHKRGDGHNHDH
;
A
#
# COMPACT_ATOMS: atom_id res chain seq x y z
N MET A 1 4.08 -4.25 31.13
CA MET A 1 3.56 -3.14 30.29
C MET A 1 2.30 -3.64 29.63
N SER A 2 1.16 -3.01 29.92
CA SER A 2 -0.15 -3.49 29.45
C SER A 2 -0.24 -3.33 27.96
N THR A 3 -0.36 -4.45 27.27
CA THR A 3 -0.75 -4.51 25.86
C THR A 3 -2.17 -3.97 25.78
N VAL A 4 -2.34 -2.77 25.23
CA VAL A 4 -3.65 -2.22 24.91
C VAL A 4 -4.20 -3.05 23.75
N ILE A 5 -4.95 -4.09 24.08
CA ILE A 5 -5.79 -4.81 23.12
C ILE A 5 -6.88 -3.79 22.76
N GLN A 6 -6.79 -3.21 21.55
CA GLN A 6 -7.88 -2.41 21.03
C GLN A 6 -9.14 -3.29 20.98
N PRO A 7 -10.30 -2.80 21.42
CA PRO A 7 -11.53 -3.56 21.31
C PRO A 7 -11.84 -3.73 19.82
N HIS A 8 -11.61 -4.92 19.29
CA HIS A 8 -12.12 -5.32 17.98
C HIS A 8 -13.65 -5.20 18.07
N PHE A 9 -14.22 -4.23 17.35
CA PHE A 9 -15.65 -4.11 17.22
C PHE A 9 -16.18 -5.38 16.56
N ALA A 10 -16.65 -6.33 17.37
CA ALA A 10 -17.28 -7.54 16.89
C ALA A 10 -18.37 -7.14 15.89
N ASN A 11 -18.25 -7.57 14.64
CA ASN A 11 -19.13 -7.37 13.47
C ASN A 11 -18.81 -6.21 12.52
N ALA A 12 -17.81 -5.36 12.72
CA ALA A 12 -17.37 -4.42 11.69
C ALA A 12 -16.39 -5.10 10.72
N ALA A 13 -16.53 -4.83 9.40
CA ALA A 13 -15.63 -5.38 8.40
C ALA A 13 -14.19 -4.84 8.53
N TYR A 14 -14.03 -3.64 9.06
CA TYR A 14 -12.74 -2.97 9.17
C TYR A 14 -12.73 -1.98 10.34
N VAL A 15 -11.52 -1.56 10.71
CA VAL A 15 -11.28 -0.36 11.53
C VAL A 15 -10.64 0.69 10.61
N LEU A 16 -11.21 1.89 10.61
CA LEU A 16 -10.61 3.06 9.98
C LEU A 16 -10.20 4.02 11.09
N THR A 17 -8.92 4.37 11.12
CA THR A 17 -8.38 5.38 12.01
C THR A 17 -7.94 6.58 11.17
N ALA A 18 -8.67 7.68 11.32
CA ALA A 18 -8.33 8.96 10.68
C ALA A 18 -7.07 9.57 11.34
N PRO A 19 -6.43 10.54 10.68
CA PRO A 19 -5.37 11.33 11.27
C PRO A 19 -5.76 11.87 12.66
N ARG A 20 -4.83 11.83 13.61
CA ARG A 20 -4.99 12.36 14.96
C ARG A 20 -4.27 13.68 15.16
N THR A 21 -3.61 14.16 14.12
CA THR A 21 -2.94 15.46 14.08
C THR A 21 -3.94 16.61 13.89
N THR A 22 -3.47 17.84 13.98
CA THR A 22 -4.25 19.00 13.51
C THR A 22 -4.29 19.00 12.01
N HIS A 23 -5.36 19.51 11.39
CA HIS A 23 -5.54 19.50 9.93
C HIS A 23 -4.35 20.06 9.12
N ASP A 24 -3.55 20.95 9.73
CA ASP A 24 -2.35 21.53 9.10
C ASP A 24 -1.18 20.53 9.01
N HIS A 25 -1.29 19.38 9.68
CA HIS A 25 -0.28 18.31 9.70
C HIS A 25 -0.77 17.01 9.08
N ASP A 26 -2.00 16.98 8.56
CA ASP A 26 -2.52 15.82 7.85
C ASP A 26 -1.83 15.72 6.48
N VAL A 27 -1.54 14.49 6.06
CA VAL A 27 -0.84 14.19 4.81
C VAL A 27 -1.68 13.32 3.88
N PRO A 28 -1.52 13.43 2.55
CA PRO A 28 -2.28 12.62 1.59
C PRO A 28 -1.76 11.18 1.51
N VAL A 29 -1.65 10.52 2.66
CA VAL A 29 -1.19 9.13 2.76
C VAL A 29 -2.27 8.25 3.35
N VAL A 30 -2.53 7.14 2.70
CA VAL A 30 -3.49 6.11 3.15
C VAL A 30 -2.76 4.79 3.25
N PHE A 31 -2.67 4.23 4.45
CA PHE A 31 -2.20 2.87 4.70
C PHE A 31 -3.39 1.94 4.81
N ASP A 32 -3.32 0.76 4.20
CA ASP A 32 -4.30 -0.29 4.43
C ASP A 32 -3.64 -1.63 4.74
N SER A 33 -4.21 -2.38 5.69
CA SER A 33 -3.81 -3.73 6.07
C SER A 33 -4.97 -4.70 5.86
N PRO A 34 -5.06 -5.32 4.68
CA PRO A 34 -6.23 -6.12 4.30
C PRO A 34 -6.25 -7.52 4.91
N HIS A 35 -5.15 -7.98 5.48
CA HIS A 35 -4.95 -9.38 5.87
C HIS A 35 -4.54 -9.62 7.33
N SER A 36 -4.54 -8.57 8.16
CA SER A 36 -4.21 -8.70 9.59
C SER A 36 -5.40 -9.09 10.47
N GLY A 37 -6.60 -9.19 9.88
CA GLY A 37 -7.83 -9.46 10.61
C GLY A 37 -7.85 -10.84 11.27
N THR A 38 -8.24 -10.85 12.55
CA THR A 38 -8.31 -12.04 13.40
C THR A 38 -9.73 -12.38 13.87
N TRP A 39 -10.74 -11.65 13.36
CA TRP A 39 -12.13 -11.99 13.63
C TRP A 39 -12.62 -13.07 12.67
N TYR A 40 -12.75 -14.29 13.18
CA TYR A 40 -13.25 -15.45 12.44
C TYR A 40 -14.76 -15.55 12.61
N PRO A 41 -15.57 -15.24 11.56
CA PRO A 41 -17.03 -15.29 11.63
C PRO A 41 -17.53 -16.69 11.98
N ALA A 42 -18.60 -16.78 12.79
CA ALA A 42 -19.19 -18.07 13.18
C ALA A 42 -19.72 -18.89 11.98
N ASP A 43 -20.06 -18.22 10.88
CA ASP A 43 -20.51 -18.82 9.62
C ASP A 43 -19.36 -19.24 8.69
N PHE A 44 -18.11 -19.17 9.14
CA PHE A 44 -16.94 -19.57 8.33
C PHE A 44 -17.04 -21.02 7.91
N GLY A 45 -17.31 -21.91 8.85
CA GLY A 45 -17.51 -23.34 8.58
C GLY A 45 -16.24 -24.08 8.16
N HIS A 46 -15.05 -23.61 8.56
CA HIS A 46 -13.77 -24.30 8.32
C HIS A 46 -13.63 -25.54 9.17
N ILE A 47 -12.82 -26.51 8.69
CA ILE A 47 -12.47 -27.76 9.39
C ILE A 47 -11.01 -27.80 9.87
N VAL A 48 -10.24 -26.79 9.48
CA VAL A 48 -8.80 -26.70 9.79
C VAL A 48 -8.62 -26.23 11.23
N ASP A 49 -7.55 -26.71 11.88
CA ASP A 49 -7.13 -26.18 13.17
C ASP A 49 -6.96 -24.66 13.12
N PRO A 50 -7.47 -23.92 14.11
CA PRO A 50 -7.40 -22.45 14.09
C PRO A 50 -5.98 -21.90 13.95
N LEU A 51 -4.96 -22.48 14.57
CA LEU A 51 -3.58 -22.01 14.45
C LEU A 51 -3.02 -22.27 13.04
N VAL A 52 -3.38 -23.38 12.42
CA VAL A 52 -3.01 -23.68 11.03
C VAL A 52 -3.71 -22.74 10.07
N LEU A 53 -5.01 -22.45 10.29
CA LEU A 53 -5.77 -21.50 9.47
C LEU A 53 -5.18 -20.09 9.52
N ARG A 54 -4.67 -19.68 10.70
CA ARG A 54 -4.00 -18.38 10.90
C ARG A 54 -2.70 -18.22 10.11
N ARG A 55 -2.14 -19.28 9.53
CA ARG A 55 -0.96 -19.16 8.63
C ARG A 55 -1.25 -18.31 7.39
N ALA A 56 -2.52 -18.20 7.00
CA ALA A 56 -2.96 -17.33 5.94
C ALA A 56 -2.89 -15.83 6.29
N GLU A 57 -2.91 -15.47 7.58
CA GLU A 57 -2.89 -14.09 8.04
C GLU A 57 -1.54 -13.40 7.80
N ASP A 58 -1.60 -12.09 7.56
CA ASP A 58 -0.48 -11.18 7.73
C ASP A 58 -0.53 -10.62 9.16
N THR A 59 -0.38 -11.54 10.14
CA THR A 59 -0.58 -11.28 11.57
C THR A 59 0.28 -10.10 12.03
N HIS A 60 -0.31 -9.18 12.83
CA HIS A 60 0.32 -7.98 13.42
C HIS A 60 0.72 -6.85 12.44
N VAL A 61 0.44 -6.96 11.15
CA VAL A 61 0.81 -5.88 10.20
C VAL A 61 0.09 -4.58 10.54
N ASP A 62 -1.18 -4.62 10.93
CA ASP A 62 -1.93 -3.46 11.43
C ASP A 62 -1.29 -2.80 12.66
N VAL A 63 -0.70 -3.61 13.56
CA VAL A 63 0.01 -3.14 14.76
C VAL A 63 1.36 -2.50 14.39
N LEU A 64 2.06 -3.04 13.38
CA LEU A 64 3.33 -2.46 12.91
C LEU A 64 3.11 -1.06 12.33
N PHE A 65 1.98 -0.82 11.64
CA PHE A 65 1.63 0.48 11.05
C PHE A 65 0.75 1.37 11.95
N ALA A 66 0.54 1.02 13.22
CA ALA A 66 -0.38 1.71 14.12
C ALA A 66 -0.03 3.19 14.41
N ALA A 67 1.22 3.61 14.15
CA ALA A 67 1.66 5.00 14.29
C ALA A 67 1.16 5.94 13.17
N ALA A 68 0.67 5.40 12.04
CA ALA A 68 0.30 6.21 10.88
C ALA A 68 -0.70 7.34 11.19
N PRO A 69 -1.76 7.15 12.00
CA PRO A 69 -2.66 8.24 12.35
C PRO A 69 -2.02 9.35 13.19
N ASP A 70 -1.04 9.04 14.03
CA ASP A 70 -0.33 10.03 14.83
C ASP A 70 0.67 10.86 13.99
N LEU A 71 0.95 10.39 12.77
CA LEU A 71 1.82 11.02 11.77
C LEU A 71 1.02 11.63 10.61
N GLY A 72 -0.27 11.90 10.80
CA GLY A 72 -1.12 12.60 9.85
C GLY A 72 -1.69 11.76 8.71
N ALA A 73 -1.48 10.44 8.71
CA ALA A 73 -1.98 9.54 7.68
C ALA A 73 -3.25 8.78 8.12
N THR A 74 -4.03 8.29 7.17
CA THR A 74 -5.16 7.38 7.45
C THR A 74 -4.67 5.94 7.51
N LEU A 75 -5.16 5.14 8.47
CA LEU A 75 -4.94 3.70 8.54
C LEU A 75 -6.28 2.94 8.47
N ILE A 76 -6.36 1.94 7.58
CA ILE A 76 -7.52 1.07 7.44
C ILE A 76 -7.05 -0.38 7.61
N ALA A 77 -7.62 -1.11 8.57
CA ALA A 77 -7.30 -2.52 8.80
C ALA A 77 -8.56 -3.38 8.68
N ALA A 78 -8.48 -4.48 7.92
CA ALA A 78 -9.55 -5.46 7.86
C ALA A 78 -9.65 -6.22 9.19
N ASN A 79 -10.87 -6.51 9.63
CA ASN A 79 -11.11 -7.34 10.82
C ASN A 79 -11.25 -8.83 10.49
N PHE A 80 -11.65 -9.17 9.26
CA PHE A 80 -11.88 -10.53 8.79
C PHE A 80 -10.61 -11.16 8.22
N PRO A 81 -10.44 -12.49 8.35
CA PRO A 81 -9.28 -13.17 7.80
C PRO A 81 -9.40 -13.33 6.28
N ARG A 82 -8.28 -13.23 5.56
CA ARG A 82 -8.25 -13.38 4.11
C ARG A 82 -8.70 -14.76 3.62
N SER A 83 -8.59 -15.79 4.45
CA SER A 83 -9.07 -17.14 4.13
C SER A 83 -10.60 -17.24 4.08
N TYR A 84 -11.32 -16.35 4.79
CA TYR A 84 -12.78 -16.23 4.73
C TYR A 84 -13.23 -15.53 3.46
N ILE A 85 -12.62 -14.38 3.13
CA ILE A 85 -12.71 -13.67 1.87
C ILE A 85 -11.48 -12.77 1.71
N ASP A 86 -10.82 -12.82 0.57
CA ASP A 86 -9.58 -12.08 0.35
C ASP A 86 -9.85 -10.71 -0.30
N ALA A 87 -9.70 -9.64 0.50
CA ALA A 87 -9.88 -8.27 0.01
C ALA A 87 -8.86 -7.86 -1.07
N ASN A 88 -7.72 -8.57 -1.17
CA ASN A 88 -6.71 -8.31 -2.20
C ASN A 88 -6.81 -9.30 -3.37
N ARG A 89 -8.06 -9.68 -3.73
CA ARG A 89 -8.43 -10.46 -4.93
C ARG A 89 -9.53 -9.75 -5.69
N SER A 90 -9.58 -9.98 -6.99
CA SER A 90 -10.69 -9.49 -7.82
C SER A 90 -12.00 -10.20 -7.46
N LEU A 91 -13.13 -9.49 -7.57
CA LEU A 91 -14.46 -10.12 -7.50
C LEU A 91 -14.68 -11.18 -8.60
N LEU A 92 -13.86 -11.18 -9.65
CA LEU A 92 -13.89 -12.15 -10.73
C LEU A 92 -13.08 -13.42 -10.43
N ASP A 93 -12.27 -13.43 -9.36
CA ASP A 93 -11.43 -14.55 -8.92
C ASP A 93 -12.25 -15.62 -8.18
N ILE A 94 -13.37 -16.04 -8.78
CA ILE A 94 -14.28 -17.06 -8.23
C ILE A 94 -13.72 -18.46 -8.52
N ASP A 95 -13.50 -19.25 -7.47
CA ASP A 95 -13.16 -20.67 -7.60
C ASP A 95 -14.44 -21.52 -7.75
N ALA A 96 -14.77 -21.87 -8.99
CA ALA A 96 -15.96 -22.69 -9.28
C ALA A 96 -15.88 -24.10 -8.62
N ALA A 97 -14.68 -24.59 -8.31
CA ALA A 97 -14.52 -25.89 -7.64
C ALA A 97 -14.99 -25.84 -6.17
N LEU A 98 -15.00 -24.67 -5.55
CA LEU A 98 -15.51 -24.42 -4.21
C LEU A 98 -17.05 -24.40 -4.14
N LEU A 99 -17.75 -24.11 -5.24
CA LEU A 99 -19.19 -23.84 -5.26
C LEU A 99 -20.02 -25.11 -5.49
N ASP A 100 -21.19 -25.16 -4.86
CA ASP A 100 -22.20 -26.22 -5.07
C ASP A 100 -23.07 -25.97 -6.31
N ALA A 101 -23.07 -24.73 -6.85
CA ALA A 101 -23.83 -24.33 -8.03
C ALA A 101 -23.02 -23.38 -8.91
N THR A 102 -23.48 -23.15 -10.13
CA THR A 102 -22.85 -22.22 -11.08
C THR A 102 -22.95 -20.78 -10.57
N TRP A 103 -21.83 -20.06 -10.60
CA TRP A 103 -21.78 -18.63 -10.27
C TRP A 103 -22.61 -17.81 -11.29
N PRO A 104 -23.49 -16.89 -10.84
CA PRO A 104 -24.41 -16.20 -11.74
C PRO A 104 -23.80 -15.00 -12.49
N GLY A 105 -22.51 -14.70 -12.26
CA GLY A 105 -21.81 -13.56 -12.87
C GLY A 105 -20.58 -13.97 -13.67
N PRO A 106 -19.82 -12.99 -14.18
CA PRO A 106 -18.57 -13.25 -14.88
C PRO A 106 -17.52 -13.83 -13.90
N ILE A 107 -16.66 -14.68 -14.44
CA ILE A 107 -15.51 -15.27 -13.75
C ILE A 107 -14.27 -15.00 -14.60
N ASN A 108 -13.18 -14.61 -13.94
CA ASN A 108 -11.85 -14.52 -14.57
C ASN A 108 -10.83 -15.17 -13.63
N VAL A 109 -10.56 -16.45 -13.88
CA VAL A 109 -9.75 -17.30 -13.02
C VAL A 109 -8.28 -16.90 -13.13
N SER A 110 -7.70 -16.43 -12.02
CA SER A 110 -6.27 -16.19 -11.90
C SER A 110 -5.51 -17.47 -11.53
N ARG A 111 -4.19 -17.49 -11.71
CA ARG A 111 -3.32 -18.57 -11.23
C ARG A 111 -3.48 -18.83 -9.72
N LYS A 112 -3.82 -17.80 -8.95
CA LYS A 112 -4.10 -17.94 -7.52
C LYS A 112 -5.40 -18.71 -7.27
N THR A 113 -6.44 -18.42 -8.04
CA THR A 113 -7.70 -19.16 -8.00
C THR A 113 -7.51 -20.63 -8.39
N GLU A 114 -6.72 -20.93 -9.43
CA GLU A 114 -6.36 -22.31 -9.80
C GLU A 114 -5.69 -23.08 -8.65
N LYS A 115 -4.86 -22.39 -7.87
CA LYS A 115 -4.20 -22.93 -6.66
C LYS A 115 -5.11 -22.97 -5.43
N GLY A 116 -6.41 -22.64 -5.57
CA GLY A 116 -7.38 -22.67 -4.47
C GLY A 116 -7.34 -21.48 -3.51
N ILE A 117 -6.64 -20.40 -3.86
CA ILE A 117 -6.49 -19.16 -3.07
C ILE A 117 -7.03 -17.94 -3.84
N GLY A 118 -8.23 -18.08 -4.43
CA GLY A 118 -8.98 -17.03 -5.09
C GLY A 118 -9.66 -16.05 -4.13
N LEU A 119 -10.81 -15.51 -4.52
CA LEU A 119 -11.58 -14.56 -3.71
C LEU A 119 -11.99 -15.16 -2.35
N VAL A 120 -12.43 -16.40 -2.34
CA VAL A 120 -12.63 -17.22 -1.14
C VAL A 120 -11.66 -18.40 -1.23
N TRP A 121 -10.85 -18.59 -0.22
CA TRP A 121 -9.83 -19.63 -0.23
C TRP A 121 -10.48 -21.00 -0.03
N ARG A 122 -10.21 -21.93 -0.94
CA ARG A 122 -10.59 -23.35 -0.84
C ARG A 122 -9.50 -24.17 -0.15
N LEU A 123 -8.24 -23.80 -0.39
CA LEU A 123 -7.05 -24.47 0.14
C LEU A 123 -6.19 -23.48 0.91
N LEU A 124 -5.41 -23.98 1.87
CA LEU A 124 -4.26 -23.28 2.42
C LEU A 124 -3.05 -23.40 1.48
N ASP A 125 -2.00 -22.65 1.77
CA ASP A 125 -0.73 -22.70 1.04
C ASP A 125 0.01 -24.04 1.17
N SER A 126 -0.36 -24.85 2.16
CA SER A 126 0.04 -26.24 2.33
C SER A 126 -0.70 -27.21 1.40
N GLY A 127 -1.76 -26.77 0.74
CA GLY A 127 -2.68 -27.62 -0.02
C GLY A 127 -3.79 -28.26 0.80
N GLU A 128 -3.86 -28.00 2.11
CA GLU A 128 -4.91 -28.50 2.99
C GLU A 128 -6.26 -27.84 2.71
N ALA A 129 -7.33 -28.62 2.64
CA ALA A 129 -8.68 -28.13 2.37
C ALA A 129 -9.25 -27.39 3.59
N ILE A 130 -9.76 -26.17 3.37
CA ILE A 130 -10.38 -25.37 4.42
C ILE A 130 -11.76 -25.89 4.79
N TYR A 131 -12.50 -26.45 3.84
CA TYR A 131 -13.88 -26.89 4.02
C TYR A 131 -14.04 -28.40 3.71
N ALA A 132 -14.93 -29.07 4.48
CA ALA A 132 -15.39 -30.44 4.17
C ALA A 132 -16.52 -30.49 3.13
N ARG A 133 -17.03 -29.33 2.70
CA ARG A 133 -18.16 -29.17 1.78
C ARG A 133 -17.92 -28.08 0.76
N LYS A 134 -18.74 -28.05 -0.25
CA LYS A 134 -18.86 -26.89 -1.13
C LYS A 134 -19.66 -25.78 -0.43
N LEU A 135 -19.39 -24.54 -0.82
CA LEU A 135 -20.14 -23.36 -0.38
C LEU A 135 -21.25 -23.06 -1.39
N SER A 136 -22.37 -22.56 -0.89
CA SER A 136 -23.40 -22.04 -1.78
C SER A 136 -23.01 -20.67 -2.37
N VAL A 137 -23.57 -20.34 -3.52
CA VAL A 137 -23.43 -19.02 -4.12
C VAL A 137 -23.87 -17.92 -3.14
N ALA A 138 -24.97 -18.15 -2.41
CA ALA A 138 -25.49 -17.20 -1.43
C ALA A 138 -24.50 -16.92 -0.28
N GLU A 139 -23.75 -17.94 0.20
CA GLU A 139 -22.72 -17.75 1.22
C GLU A 139 -21.59 -16.84 0.71
N VAL A 140 -21.12 -17.05 -0.51
CA VAL A 140 -20.06 -16.21 -1.10
C VAL A 140 -20.57 -14.78 -1.32
N GLN A 141 -21.79 -14.61 -1.82
CA GLN A 141 -22.40 -13.28 -1.96
C GLN A 141 -22.57 -12.56 -0.61
N ALA A 142 -22.94 -13.28 0.44
CA ALA A 142 -23.03 -12.72 1.80
C ALA A 142 -21.67 -12.25 2.32
N ARG A 143 -20.59 -13.02 2.10
CA ARG A 143 -19.21 -12.60 2.45
C ARG A 143 -18.78 -11.35 1.69
N ILE A 144 -19.10 -11.27 0.39
CA ILE A 144 -18.84 -10.07 -0.42
C ILE A 144 -19.55 -8.86 0.18
N ALA A 145 -20.84 -8.98 0.47
CA ALA A 145 -21.66 -7.89 0.99
C ALA A 145 -21.24 -7.45 2.41
N LYS A 146 -20.87 -8.41 3.27
CA LYS A 146 -20.55 -8.17 4.69
C LYS A 146 -19.13 -7.67 4.93
N CYS A 147 -18.15 -8.15 4.15
CA CYS A 147 -16.74 -7.91 4.40
C CYS A 147 -16.04 -7.18 3.25
N TYR A 148 -16.05 -7.76 2.06
CA TYR A 148 -15.31 -7.24 0.90
C TYR A 148 -15.78 -5.85 0.47
N ALA A 149 -17.06 -5.70 0.18
CA ALA A 149 -17.60 -4.44 -0.35
C ALA A 149 -17.46 -3.26 0.63
N PRO A 150 -17.73 -3.41 1.96
CA PRO A 150 -17.49 -2.35 2.93
C PRO A 150 -16.01 -1.96 3.04
N TYR A 151 -15.08 -2.94 3.05
CA TYR A 151 -13.65 -2.68 3.11
C TYR A 151 -13.18 -1.90 1.87
N HIS A 152 -13.50 -2.38 0.68
CA HIS A 152 -13.15 -1.70 -0.57
C HIS A 152 -13.76 -0.30 -0.68
N LYS A 153 -14.98 -0.12 -0.13
CA LYS A 153 -15.58 1.22 -0.06
C LYS A 153 -14.77 2.15 0.83
N ALA A 154 -14.33 1.69 2.00
CA ALA A 154 -13.55 2.50 2.92
C ALA A 154 -12.20 2.92 2.32
N VAL A 155 -11.45 1.98 1.71
CA VAL A 155 -10.17 2.27 1.03
C VAL A 155 -10.36 3.25 -0.11
N ARG A 156 -11.34 3.01 -0.98
CA ARG A 156 -11.65 3.90 -2.11
C ARG A 156 -12.04 5.30 -1.65
N ASP A 157 -12.89 5.42 -0.64
CA ASP A 157 -13.38 6.70 -0.16
C ASP A 157 -12.25 7.50 0.50
N ALA A 158 -11.35 6.85 1.26
CA ALA A 158 -10.18 7.48 1.84
C ALA A 158 -9.21 8.00 0.77
N ILE A 159 -8.87 7.16 -0.22
CA ILE A 159 -7.98 7.53 -1.33
C ILE A 159 -8.59 8.68 -2.15
N ASN A 160 -9.86 8.59 -2.53
CA ASN A 160 -10.50 9.65 -3.31
C ASN A 160 -10.69 10.94 -2.51
N GLY A 161 -10.95 10.83 -1.21
CA GLY A 161 -11.05 11.98 -0.30
C GLY A 161 -9.72 12.72 -0.20
N ALA A 162 -8.63 12.03 0.06
CA ALA A 162 -7.29 12.59 0.11
C ALA A 162 -6.89 13.20 -1.24
N HIS A 163 -7.08 12.48 -2.34
CA HIS A 163 -6.79 12.98 -3.68
C HIS A 163 -7.60 14.26 -4.02
N LYS A 164 -8.88 14.28 -3.69
CA LYS A 164 -9.74 15.46 -3.93
C LYS A 164 -9.26 16.69 -3.14
N HIS A 165 -8.77 16.47 -1.93
CA HIS A 165 -8.34 17.57 -1.04
C HIS A 165 -6.96 18.10 -1.39
N TYR A 166 -6.00 17.21 -1.69
CA TYR A 166 -4.60 17.55 -1.85
C TYR A 166 -4.11 17.54 -3.32
N GLY A 167 -4.92 17.06 -4.27
CA GLY A 167 -4.52 16.88 -5.67
C GLY A 167 -3.59 15.69 -5.93
N ALA A 168 -3.19 14.98 -4.88
CA ALA A 168 -2.39 13.77 -4.94
C ALA A 168 -2.73 12.85 -3.76
N VAL A 169 -2.39 11.55 -3.87
CA VAL A 169 -2.48 10.58 -2.78
C VAL A 169 -1.45 9.48 -2.95
N TRP A 170 -0.85 9.06 -1.84
CA TRP A 170 0.04 7.91 -1.74
C TRP A 170 -0.63 6.83 -0.91
N HIS A 171 -1.09 5.79 -1.57
CA HIS A 171 -1.66 4.61 -0.94
C HIS A 171 -0.58 3.57 -0.73
N VAL A 172 -0.45 3.04 0.49
CA VAL A 172 0.48 1.98 0.87
C VAL A 172 -0.31 0.77 1.34
N ASN A 173 -0.26 -0.30 0.55
CA ASN A 173 -0.93 -1.56 0.83
C ASN A 173 0.01 -2.48 1.62
N CYS A 174 -0.28 -2.67 2.91
CA CYS A 174 0.61 -3.27 3.90
C CYS A 174 0.35 -4.76 4.05
N HIS A 175 1.41 -5.55 3.83
CA HIS A 175 1.38 -7.01 3.87
C HIS A 175 2.58 -7.61 4.59
N SER A 176 2.52 -8.90 4.83
CA SER A 176 3.67 -9.69 5.22
C SER A 176 3.74 -11.01 4.45
N MET A 177 4.95 -11.49 4.27
CA MET A 177 5.25 -12.73 3.56
C MET A 177 6.00 -13.73 4.44
N PRO A 178 5.80 -15.05 4.25
CA PRO A 178 6.62 -16.07 4.91
C PRO A 178 8.11 -15.91 4.60
N ALA A 179 8.98 -16.31 5.53
CA ALA A 179 10.44 -16.23 5.37
C ALA A 179 10.96 -17.05 4.18
N THR A 180 10.26 -18.12 3.85
CA THR A 180 10.56 -19.00 2.71
C THR A 180 9.32 -19.22 1.86
N SER A 181 9.54 -19.53 0.59
CA SER A 181 8.46 -19.87 -0.34
C SER A 181 7.79 -21.19 -0.01
N SER A 182 6.48 -21.28 -0.26
CA SER A 182 5.66 -22.50 -0.09
C SER A 182 5.63 -23.33 -1.38
N VAL A 183 5.00 -24.51 -1.31
CA VAL A 183 4.82 -25.41 -2.47
C VAL A 183 3.96 -24.80 -3.57
N ILE A 184 3.10 -23.82 -3.25
CA ILE A 184 2.27 -23.12 -4.25
C ILE A 184 2.95 -21.86 -4.82
N SER A 185 4.13 -21.49 -4.34
CA SER A 185 4.88 -20.34 -4.81
C SER A 185 5.39 -20.57 -6.24
N GLU A 186 5.50 -19.51 -7.03
CA GLU A 186 5.98 -19.62 -8.43
C GLU A 186 7.46 -19.94 -8.48
N GLU A 187 8.23 -19.47 -7.51
CA GLU A 187 9.65 -19.73 -7.34
C GLU A 187 9.99 -21.14 -6.83
N GLY A 188 8.96 -21.96 -6.54
CA GLY A 188 9.13 -23.28 -5.91
C GLY A 188 9.30 -23.18 -4.38
N PRO A 189 9.30 -24.33 -3.67
CA PRO A 189 9.36 -24.35 -2.20
C PRO A 189 10.76 -24.08 -1.65
N GLY A 190 10.84 -23.48 -0.46
CA GLY A 190 12.08 -23.35 0.31
C GLY A 190 13.03 -22.24 -0.14
N VAL A 191 12.63 -21.36 -1.06
CA VAL A 191 13.45 -20.21 -1.47
C VAL A 191 13.36 -19.12 -0.39
N ALA A 192 14.51 -18.69 0.14
CA ALA A 192 14.57 -17.61 1.12
C ALA A 192 14.18 -16.26 0.50
N ARG A 193 13.38 -15.48 1.22
CA ARG A 193 12.88 -14.18 0.77
C ARG A 193 13.65 -13.02 1.38
N ALA A 194 13.68 -11.90 0.67
CA ALA A 194 14.22 -10.63 1.15
C ALA A 194 13.51 -10.17 2.44
N ASP A 195 14.06 -9.16 3.12
CA ASP A 195 13.43 -8.56 4.29
C ASP A 195 12.17 -7.80 3.92
N PHE A 196 12.21 -7.06 2.81
CA PHE A 196 11.08 -6.35 2.24
C PHE A 196 10.97 -6.63 0.74
N VAL A 197 9.73 -6.65 0.25
CA VAL A 197 9.44 -6.63 -1.19
C VAL A 197 8.46 -5.49 -1.46
N LEU A 198 8.82 -4.61 -2.41
CA LEU A 198 7.98 -3.53 -2.88
C LEU A 198 7.32 -3.94 -4.20
N GLY A 199 6.00 -3.83 -4.26
CA GLY A 199 5.21 -4.17 -5.44
C GLY A 199 4.55 -2.94 -6.03
N ASP A 200 5.05 -2.45 -7.17
CA ASP A 200 4.51 -1.29 -7.90
C ASP A 200 3.92 -1.67 -9.25
N ARG A 201 3.60 -2.98 -9.42
CA ARG A 201 3.08 -3.55 -10.66
C ARG A 201 3.95 -3.23 -11.87
N GLU A 202 5.26 -3.40 -11.70
CA GLU A 202 6.26 -3.13 -12.74
C GLU A 202 6.25 -1.66 -13.18
N GLY A 203 6.12 -0.73 -12.22
CA GLY A 203 6.12 0.72 -12.44
C GLY A 203 4.78 1.30 -12.92
N THR A 204 3.68 0.50 -12.90
CA THR A 204 2.38 0.96 -13.42
C THR A 204 1.43 1.50 -12.35
N SER A 205 1.70 1.27 -11.06
CA SER A 205 0.78 1.67 -9.97
C SER A 205 1.27 2.83 -9.12
N CYS A 206 2.53 3.22 -9.21
CA CYS A 206 3.04 4.45 -8.62
C CYS A 206 4.22 5.01 -9.42
N SER A 207 4.62 6.24 -9.11
CA SER A 207 5.79 6.83 -9.73
C SER A 207 7.05 6.04 -9.37
N PRO A 208 8.00 5.81 -10.30
CA PRO A 208 9.27 5.16 -10.00
C PRO A 208 10.08 5.89 -8.92
N ALA A 209 9.91 7.22 -8.81
CA ALA A 209 10.54 8.01 -7.77
C ALA A 209 10.08 7.61 -6.38
N PHE A 210 8.78 7.35 -6.18
CA PHE A 210 8.24 6.90 -4.89
C PHE A 210 8.71 5.49 -4.52
N THR A 211 8.67 4.53 -5.45
CA THR A 211 9.19 3.18 -5.21
C THR A 211 10.68 3.21 -4.83
N THR A 212 11.48 4.00 -5.57
CA THR A 212 12.91 4.19 -5.30
C THR A 212 13.13 4.80 -3.93
N PHE A 213 12.39 5.86 -3.58
CA PHE A 213 12.48 6.51 -2.28
C PHE A 213 12.25 5.53 -1.13
N VAL A 214 11.13 4.79 -1.15
CA VAL A 214 10.82 3.80 -0.10
C VAL A 214 11.90 2.71 -0.02
N SER A 215 12.42 2.26 -1.19
CA SER A 215 13.51 1.28 -1.24
C SER A 215 14.80 1.81 -0.62
N VAL A 216 15.15 3.09 -0.84
CA VAL A 216 16.35 3.71 -0.28
C VAL A 216 16.22 3.83 1.23
N VAL A 217 15.10 4.36 1.73
CA VAL A 217 14.84 4.49 3.17
C VAL A 217 14.99 3.15 3.90
N LEU A 218 14.39 2.08 3.38
CA LEU A 218 14.51 0.74 3.98
C LEU A 218 15.94 0.19 3.92
N LYS A 219 16.67 0.43 2.83
CA LYS A 219 18.09 0.01 2.69
C LYS A 219 19.00 0.76 3.64
N GLU A 220 18.76 2.06 3.88
CA GLU A 220 19.50 2.86 4.85
C GLU A 220 19.26 2.40 6.29
N MET A 221 18.10 1.80 6.57
CA MET A 221 17.83 1.10 7.84
C MET A 221 18.51 -0.28 7.93
N GLY A 222 19.21 -0.72 6.87
CA GLY A 222 19.95 -1.99 6.83
C GLY A 222 19.19 -3.19 6.31
N TYR A 223 17.99 -3.00 5.72
CA TYR A 223 17.18 -4.09 5.19
C TYR A 223 17.54 -4.46 3.75
N ASN A 224 17.42 -5.76 3.43
CA ASN A 224 17.46 -6.26 2.05
C ASN A 224 16.10 -6.04 1.39
N VAL A 225 16.08 -5.23 0.33
CA VAL A 225 14.85 -4.84 -0.37
C VAL A 225 14.87 -5.29 -1.81
N LYS A 226 13.83 -6.00 -2.24
CA LYS A 226 13.56 -6.33 -3.64
C LYS A 226 12.35 -5.55 -4.15
N ILE A 227 12.29 -5.35 -5.46
CA ILE A 227 11.17 -4.68 -6.14
C ILE A 227 10.56 -5.68 -7.12
N ASN A 228 9.23 -5.90 -7.02
CA ASN A 228 8.46 -6.80 -7.86
C ASN A 228 8.93 -8.28 -7.89
N ASP A 229 9.73 -8.71 -6.93
CA ASP A 229 10.27 -10.06 -6.86
C ASP A 229 10.13 -10.66 -5.45
N PRO A 230 9.22 -11.64 -5.23
CA PRO A 230 8.28 -12.22 -6.19
C PRO A 230 6.93 -11.48 -6.26
N TYR A 231 6.65 -10.53 -5.36
CA TYR A 231 5.34 -9.87 -5.22
C TYR A 231 5.31 -8.53 -5.96
N LYS A 232 4.42 -8.43 -6.96
CA LYS A 232 4.33 -7.25 -7.83
C LYS A 232 3.22 -6.26 -7.45
N GLY A 233 2.40 -6.60 -6.47
CA GLY A 233 1.14 -5.91 -6.17
C GLY A 233 -0.06 -6.52 -6.90
N VAL A 234 -1.20 -6.61 -6.22
CA VAL A 234 -2.39 -7.31 -6.70
C VAL A 234 -3.60 -6.37 -6.81
N GLU A 235 -4.77 -6.76 -6.32
CA GLU A 235 -6.04 -6.11 -6.62
C GLU A 235 -6.13 -4.69 -6.04
N LEU A 236 -5.80 -4.50 -4.75
CA LEU A 236 -5.92 -3.19 -4.11
C LEU A 236 -5.03 -2.15 -4.76
N VAL A 237 -3.78 -2.53 -5.08
CA VAL A 237 -2.83 -1.65 -5.79
C VAL A 237 -3.32 -1.37 -7.20
N ARG A 238 -3.86 -2.38 -7.91
CA ARG A 238 -4.39 -2.24 -9.26
C ARG A 238 -5.63 -1.34 -9.32
N ALA A 239 -6.55 -1.55 -8.38
CA ALA A 239 -7.87 -0.93 -8.41
C ALA A 239 -7.86 0.55 -8.02
N TYR A 240 -6.86 0.95 -7.21
CA TYR A 240 -6.83 2.29 -6.61
C TYR A 240 -5.66 3.15 -7.04
N SER A 241 -4.89 2.71 -8.04
CA SER A 241 -3.83 3.52 -8.65
C SER A 241 -4.24 4.16 -9.95
N ASP A 242 -3.75 5.37 -10.15
CA ASP A 242 -3.78 6.12 -11.40
C ASP A 242 -2.66 7.18 -11.32
N PRO A 243 -1.39 6.78 -11.56
CA PRO A 243 -0.24 7.66 -11.38
C PRO A 243 -0.27 8.90 -12.29
N GLU A 244 -0.94 8.82 -13.43
CA GLU A 244 -1.10 9.96 -14.35
C GLU A 244 -1.93 11.08 -13.72
N THR A 245 -2.84 10.74 -12.80
CA THR A 245 -3.63 11.70 -12.03
C THR A 245 -3.14 11.86 -10.59
N ASN A 246 -1.90 11.48 -10.27
CA ASN A 246 -1.28 11.54 -8.94
C ASN A 246 -1.95 10.64 -7.87
N LYS A 247 -2.54 9.52 -8.28
CA LYS A 247 -2.96 8.45 -7.36
C LYS A 247 -1.94 7.32 -7.40
N HIS A 248 -1.02 7.36 -6.46
CA HIS A 248 0.06 6.37 -6.34
C HIS A 248 -0.35 5.25 -5.39
N SER A 249 -0.03 4.00 -5.73
CA SER A 249 -0.30 2.85 -4.88
C SER A 249 0.88 1.87 -4.90
N LEU A 250 1.43 1.57 -3.72
CA LEU A 250 2.59 0.71 -3.53
C LEU A 250 2.27 -0.38 -2.53
N GLN A 251 2.52 -1.64 -2.87
CA GLN A 251 2.46 -2.76 -1.93
C GLN A 251 3.79 -2.90 -1.19
N ILE A 252 3.74 -3.09 0.13
CA ILE A 252 4.91 -3.41 0.96
C ILE A 252 4.68 -4.78 1.60
N GLU A 253 5.57 -5.72 1.32
CA GLU A 253 5.62 -7.06 1.93
C GLU A 253 6.76 -7.12 2.94
N ILE A 254 6.45 -7.39 4.19
CA ILE A 254 7.40 -7.53 5.30
C ILE A 254 7.67 -9.01 5.55
N ASN A 255 8.93 -9.42 5.58
CA ASN A 255 9.27 -10.80 5.93
C ASN A 255 8.92 -11.07 7.40
N ARG A 256 8.08 -12.07 7.63
CA ARG A 256 7.53 -12.41 8.96
C ARG A 256 8.62 -12.74 9.98
N ARG A 257 9.75 -13.33 9.56
CA ARG A 257 10.89 -13.64 10.45
C ARG A 257 11.43 -12.42 11.20
N LEU A 258 11.22 -11.20 10.67
CA LEU A 258 11.72 -9.97 11.26
C LEU A 258 11.00 -9.61 12.56
N TYR A 259 9.75 -10.07 12.76
CA TYR A 259 8.94 -9.58 13.86
C TYR A 259 8.12 -10.65 14.58
N MET A 260 8.00 -11.89 14.06
CA MET A 260 7.22 -12.94 14.71
C MET A 260 7.81 -14.33 14.51
N ASN A 261 7.36 -15.28 15.33
CA ASN A 261 7.51 -16.70 15.11
C ASN A 261 6.38 -17.17 14.18
N GLU A 262 6.72 -17.74 13.03
CA GLU A 262 5.73 -18.14 12.02
C GLU A 262 4.89 -19.37 12.42
N ASP A 263 5.35 -20.19 13.37
CA ASP A 263 4.59 -21.34 13.83
C ASP A 263 3.57 -20.97 14.91
N THR A 264 3.96 -20.11 15.86
CA THR A 264 3.10 -19.72 16.99
C THR A 264 2.30 -18.46 16.73
N ARG A 265 2.65 -17.66 15.72
CA ARG A 265 2.10 -16.32 15.44
C ARG A 265 2.40 -15.29 16.53
N GLU A 266 3.22 -15.61 17.50
CA GLU A 266 3.60 -14.67 18.55
C GLU A 266 4.71 -13.71 18.10
N PRO A 267 4.70 -12.46 18.56
CA PRO A 267 5.81 -11.55 18.35
C PRO A 267 7.13 -12.15 18.84
N ASN A 268 8.21 -11.91 18.12
CA ASN A 268 9.57 -12.23 18.55
C ASN A 268 10.26 -11.03 19.21
N ASP A 269 11.49 -11.22 19.69
CA ASP A 269 12.26 -10.17 20.40
C ASP A 269 12.53 -8.93 19.54
N ASN A 270 12.48 -9.03 18.21
CA ASN A 270 12.72 -7.94 17.29
C ASN A 270 11.45 -7.14 16.96
N PHE A 271 10.27 -7.55 17.42
CA PHE A 271 9.00 -6.90 17.09
C PHE A 271 9.03 -5.39 17.37
N GLY A 272 9.48 -5.01 18.57
CA GLY A 272 9.54 -3.60 18.98
C GLY A 272 10.52 -2.78 18.15
N LYS A 273 11.66 -3.37 17.74
CA LYS A 273 12.60 -2.71 16.84
C LYS A 273 11.99 -2.48 15.47
N LEU A 274 11.39 -3.52 14.87
CA LEU A 274 10.75 -3.39 13.56
C LEU A 274 9.61 -2.36 13.60
N GLN A 275 8.81 -2.34 14.66
CA GLN A 275 7.74 -1.36 14.81
C GLN A 275 8.28 0.09 14.83
N GLN A 276 9.42 0.34 15.49
CA GLN A 276 10.10 1.64 15.45
C GLN A 276 10.61 1.98 14.05
N ASP A 277 11.21 1.00 13.35
CA ASP A 277 11.69 1.21 11.98
C ASP A 277 10.53 1.48 11.00
N ILE A 278 9.38 0.80 11.18
CA ILE A 278 8.17 1.08 10.39
C ILE A 278 7.60 2.46 10.74
N THR A 279 7.63 2.87 12.01
CA THR A 279 7.22 4.23 12.40
C THR A 279 8.07 5.28 11.67
N ARG A 280 9.40 5.10 11.64
CA ARG A 280 10.30 5.96 10.86
C ARG A 280 9.99 5.92 9.35
N LEU A 281 9.69 4.76 8.79
CA LEU A 281 9.28 4.64 7.39
C LEU A 281 7.99 5.44 7.11
N ILE A 282 7.03 5.42 8.03
CA ILE A 282 5.80 6.21 7.91
C ILE A 282 6.11 7.71 7.95
N GLU A 283 6.99 8.17 8.85
CA GLU A 283 7.46 9.56 8.93
C GLU A 283 8.08 10.02 7.61
N GLU A 284 8.96 9.21 7.03
CA GLU A 284 9.64 9.50 5.75
C GLU A 284 8.63 9.54 4.58
N ILE A 285 7.67 8.61 4.54
CA ILE A 285 6.61 8.60 3.52
C ILE A 285 5.70 9.83 3.68
N ALA A 286 5.36 10.22 4.90
CA ALA A 286 4.55 11.40 5.18
C ALA A 286 5.27 12.68 4.71
N ALA A 287 6.55 12.82 5.00
CA ALA A 287 7.39 13.92 4.54
C ALA A 287 7.49 13.94 3.01
N TYR A 288 7.76 12.80 2.39
CA TYR A 288 7.78 12.68 0.93
C TYR A 288 6.47 13.13 0.29
N ALA A 289 5.33 12.67 0.83
CA ALA A 289 4.02 13.02 0.32
C ALA A 289 3.73 14.51 0.48
N HIS A 290 4.08 15.11 1.62
CA HIS A 290 3.97 16.55 1.84
C HIS A 290 4.78 17.36 0.83
N ASP A 291 6.03 16.99 0.59
CA ASP A 291 6.95 17.72 -0.30
C ASP A 291 6.60 17.56 -1.79
N ASN A 292 5.89 16.50 -2.15
CA ASN A 292 5.51 16.19 -3.53
C ASN A 292 4.04 16.51 -3.86
N MET A 293 3.30 17.16 -2.96
CA MET A 293 1.94 17.63 -3.26
C MET A 293 1.94 18.68 -4.38
N PRO A 294 0.97 18.63 -5.31
CA PRO A 294 0.77 19.69 -6.29
C PRO A 294 0.56 21.06 -5.61
N GLY A 295 1.38 22.04 -5.94
CA GLY A 295 1.31 23.41 -5.37
C GLY A 295 2.34 23.70 -4.27
N HIS A 296 2.97 22.71 -3.66
CA HIS A 296 4.16 22.87 -2.84
C HIS A 296 5.41 23.06 -3.73
N ARG A 297 5.54 24.25 -4.35
CA ARG A 297 6.82 24.61 -4.97
C ARG A 297 7.74 25.10 -3.86
N HIS A 298 8.88 24.46 -3.70
CA HIS A 298 9.98 25.02 -2.95
C HIS A 298 10.32 26.40 -3.56
N HIS A 299 9.99 27.47 -2.86
CA HIS A 299 10.64 28.75 -3.08
C HIS A 299 12.09 28.56 -2.63
N HIS A 300 12.96 28.11 -3.53
CA HIS A 300 14.36 28.39 -3.42
C HIS A 300 14.50 29.88 -3.58
N ASP A 301 14.45 30.58 -2.45
CA ASP A 301 14.83 31.98 -2.33
C ASP A 301 16.34 32.07 -2.60
N CYS A 302 16.69 32.16 -3.88
CA CYS A 302 18.02 32.56 -4.29
C CYS A 302 18.14 34.06 -4.04
N GLY A 303 18.29 34.44 -2.79
CA GLY A 303 18.66 35.78 -2.37
C GLY A 303 20.04 36.13 -2.92
N HIS A 304 20.11 36.58 -4.16
CA HIS A 304 21.23 37.36 -4.63
C HIS A 304 20.95 38.82 -4.31
N ASP A 305 21.44 39.18 -3.11
CA ASP A 305 21.58 40.56 -2.69
C ASP A 305 22.73 41.21 -3.54
N HIS A 306 22.37 41.89 -4.61
CA HIS A 306 23.29 42.79 -5.31
C HIS A 306 23.14 44.18 -4.71
N SER A 307 23.91 44.44 -3.67
CA SER A 307 24.18 45.77 -3.19
C SER A 307 24.92 46.57 -4.29
N HIS A 308 24.17 47.43 -4.98
CA HIS A 308 24.77 48.47 -5.84
C HIS A 308 25.41 49.56 -4.98
N HIS A 309 26.72 49.62 -5.01
CA HIS A 309 27.46 50.79 -4.61
C HIS A 309 27.33 51.87 -5.67
N ASP A 310 26.72 52.97 -5.26
CA ASP A 310 26.61 54.21 -5.96
C ASP A 310 27.98 54.95 -5.92
N HIS A 311 28.57 55.25 -7.03
CA HIS A 311 29.63 56.26 -7.16
C HIS A 311 29.27 57.19 -8.31
N GLY A 312 28.97 58.42 -7.89
CA GLY A 312 28.69 59.56 -8.76
C GLY A 312 29.87 60.10 -9.53
N GLY A 313 29.58 60.80 -10.58
CA GLY A 313 30.37 61.98 -10.96
C GLY A 313 30.83 62.07 -12.39
N HIS A 314 30.33 63.10 -13.01
CA HIS A 314 30.88 63.95 -14.07
C HIS A 314 30.63 63.61 -15.54
N GLY A 315 29.97 64.57 -16.11
CA GLY A 315 29.58 64.75 -17.51
C GLY A 315 30.71 65.07 -18.47
N HIS A 316 30.41 64.98 -19.70
CA HIS A 316 30.67 65.98 -20.74
C HIS A 316 29.95 65.58 -22.02
N SER A 317 29.35 66.64 -22.64
CA SER A 317 28.64 66.70 -23.89
C SER A 317 29.55 66.59 -25.11
N HIS A 318 28.99 66.24 -26.23
CA HIS A 318 29.13 66.55 -27.64
C HIS A 318 28.80 65.33 -28.50
N GLY A 319 27.94 65.23 -29.42
CA GLY A 319 27.56 66.16 -30.48
C GLY A 319 27.64 65.48 -31.84
N ASN A 320 26.57 65.47 -32.58
CA ASN A 320 26.46 65.29 -34.04
C ASN A 320 26.63 63.89 -34.67
N ALA A 321 25.57 63.40 -35.25
CA ALA A 321 24.99 63.64 -36.57
C ALA A 321 25.43 62.67 -37.70
N HIS A 322 24.43 62.29 -38.47
CA HIS A 322 24.41 61.79 -39.85
C HIS A 322 24.77 60.26 -40.09
N LYS A 323 24.04 59.62 -40.84
CA LYS A 323 23.19 59.58 -42.00
C LYS A 323 22.99 58.10 -42.46
N ARG A 324 21.77 57.81 -42.82
CA ARG A 324 21.26 57.05 -44.00
C ARG A 324 22.08 55.96 -44.66
N GLY A 325 21.33 54.93 -45.05
CA GLY A 325 21.56 54.13 -46.25
C GLY A 325 21.00 52.72 -46.09
N ASP A 326 19.78 52.53 -46.53
CA ASP A 326 19.25 51.68 -47.62
C ASP A 326 19.96 50.33 -47.84
N GLY A 327 19.24 49.24 -47.75
CA GLY A 327 18.78 48.61 -48.96
C GLY A 327 19.06 47.13 -49.12
N HIS A 328 18.03 46.40 -49.48
CA HIS A 328 17.96 45.11 -50.24
C HIS A 328 18.21 43.80 -49.53
N ASN A 329 17.15 43.05 -49.34
CA ASN A 329 16.52 42.02 -50.23
C ASN A 329 17.47 40.95 -50.80
N HIS A 330 17.27 39.70 -50.48
CA HIS A 330 16.88 38.57 -51.31
C HIS A 330 17.10 37.19 -50.59
N ASP A 331 16.01 36.49 -50.61
CA ASP A 331 15.76 35.09 -50.89
C ASP A 331 16.94 34.12 -50.96
N HIS A 332 16.90 33.05 -50.13
CA HIS A 332 16.64 31.66 -50.57
C HIS A 332 16.28 30.80 -49.35
#